data_5126ca599019ab206598f1cc57df6852
#
_entry.id   5126ca599019ab206598f1cc57df6852
#
_cell.length_a   1.000
_cell.length_b   1.000
_cell.length_c   1.000
_cell.angle_alpha   90.00
_cell.angle_beta   90.00
_cell.angle_gamma   90.00
#
_symmetry.space_group_name_H-M   'P 1'
#
loop_
_entity.id
_entity.type
_entity.pdbx_description
1 polymer ?
#
loop_
_entity_poly.entity_id
_entity_poly.type
_entity_poly.pdbx_seq_one_letter_code
_entity_poly.pdbx_strand_id
1 'polypeptide(L)'
;MTVPVLELNIEKLREEELEEARSIQSVMLPGEPLRTGAVRISHEFQPVAAVGGDFLDYFELADGSIGLYLGDVSGKGLPAAMYAALAVGTLRGVHKTGQSPGSVLSILNRRLLVQGVPRRYSATQYAIFDPRTAEMRVSSAGMPGPFHLSAEGCRVLEIPGLPPGLFADAEYDTSTLTLQPGDSILFCTDGITDAFNTENEPFGISRLQNLCENGLRIPPRELLRRIFAAVEAFALGRQQHDDMAAAVFHYGLLTPFKG
;
A
#
# COMPACT_ATOMS: atom_id res chain seq x y z
N MET A 1 -32.03 27.90 24.82
CA MET A 1 -31.43 28.32 23.53
C MET A 1 -29.89 28.22 23.48
N THR A 2 -29.28 27.33 24.28
CA THR A 2 -27.80 27.23 24.40
C THR A 2 -27.21 25.94 23.78
N VAL A 3 -28.04 24.93 23.49
CA VAL A 3 -27.60 23.63 22.97
C VAL A 3 -27.03 23.69 21.54
N PRO A 4 -27.63 24.41 20.58
CA PRO A 4 -27.13 24.39 19.19
C PRO A 4 -25.74 25.03 19.00
N VAL A 5 -25.39 26.04 19.80
CA VAL A 5 -24.09 26.74 19.71
C VAL A 5 -22.96 25.90 20.29
N LEU A 6 -23.25 25.11 21.32
CA LEU A 6 -22.25 24.21 21.95
C LEU A 6 -21.95 23.01 21.03
N GLU A 7 -22.97 22.43 20.42
CA GLU A 7 -22.82 21.34 19.45
C GLU A 7 -22.01 21.76 18.22
N LEU A 8 -22.31 22.95 17.65
CA LEU A 8 -21.54 23.54 16.55
C LEU A 8 -20.05 23.75 16.89
N ASN A 9 -19.76 24.19 18.13
CA ASN A 9 -18.38 24.37 18.56
C ASN A 9 -17.63 23.06 18.75
N ILE A 10 -18.30 21.99 19.23
CA ILE A 10 -17.70 20.67 19.38
C ILE A 10 -17.43 20.05 18.01
N GLU A 11 -18.35 20.18 17.06
CA GLU A 11 -18.21 19.68 15.71
C GLU A 11 -17.05 20.34 14.97
N LYS A 12 -16.93 21.67 15.10
CA LYS A 12 -15.81 22.43 14.54
C LYS A 12 -14.46 22.02 15.13
N LEU A 13 -14.38 21.81 16.44
CA LEU A 13 -13.17 21.33 17.09
C LEU A 13 -12.77 19.93 16.58
N ARG A 14 -13.72 19.04 16.36
CA ARG A 14 -13.46 17.71 15.79
C ARG A 14 -12.96 17.79 14.36
N GLU A 15 -13.52 18.68 13.56
CA GLU A 15 -13.05 18.90 12.18
C GLU A 15 -11.61 19.43 12.17
N GLU A 16 -11.29 20.38 13.04
CA GLU A 16 -9.93 20.94 13.19
C GLU A 16 -8.93 19.84 13.64
N GLU A 17 -9.28 19.00 14.62
CA GLU A 17 -8.45 17.87 15.06
C GLU A 17 -8.24 16.82 13.95
N LEU A 18 -9.26 16.52 13.15
CA LEU A 18 -9.16 15.59 12.04
C LEU A 18 -8.30 16.14 10.90
N GLU A 19 -8.36 17.45 10.64
CA GLU A 19 -7.51 18.08 9.62
C GLU A 19 -6.05 18.09 10.06
N GLU A 20 -5.77 18.31 11.35
CA GLU A 20 -4.43 18.17 11.91
C GLU A 20 -3.94 16.72 11.81
N ALA A 21 -4.77 15.75 12.14
CA ALA A 21 -4.45 14.32 11.98
C ALA A 21 -4.16 13.96 10.53
N ARG A 22 -4.91 14.51 9.56
CA ARG A 22 -4.65 14.34 8.12
C ARG A 22 -3.28 14.90 7.74
N SER A 23 -2.93 16.09 8.25
CA SER A 23 -1.64 16.70 8.00
C SER A 23 -0.49 15.86 8.55
N ILE A 24 -0.66 15.25 9.74
CA ILE A 24 0.30 14.31 10.31
C ILE A 24 0.39 13.04 9.46
N GLN A 25 -0.75 12.49 9.02
CA GLN A 25 -0.74 11.29 8.16
C GLN A 25 -0.04 11.56 6.82
N SER A 26 -0.21 12.74 6.24
CA SER A 26 0.42 13.08 4.96
C SER A 26 1.94 12.99 4.98
N VAL A 27 2.61 13.26 6.12
CA VAL A 27 4.07 13.11 6.26
C VAL A 27 4.52 11.67 6.48
N MET A 28 3.58 10.75 6.68
CA MET A 28 3.85 9.32 6.75
C MET A 28 3.89 8.66 5.36
N LEU A 29 3.30 9.33 4.36
CA LEU A 29 3.30 8.91 2.97
C LEU A 29 4.52 9.48 2.22
N PRO A 30 4.97 8.86 1.11
CA PRO A 30 6.00 9.45 0.27
C PRO A 30 5.54 10.78 -0.32
N GLY A 31 6.38 11.82 -0.24
CA GLY A 31 6.03 13.15 -0.78
C GLY A 31 6.03 13.20 -2.31
N GLU A 32 6.94 12.47 -2.94
CA GLU A 32 7.16 12.50 -4.40
C GLU A 32 7.43 11.10 -4.97
N PRO A 33 7.10 10.87 -6.24
CA PRO A 33 7.48 9.63 -6.93
C PRO A 33 8.99 9.41 -6.92
N LEU A 34 9.45 8.19 -6.63
CA LEU A 34 10.86 7.84 -6.70
C LEU A 34 11.31 7.69 -8.15
N ARG A 35 12.46 8.26 -8.48
CA ARG A 35 13.14 8.11 -9.77
C ARG A 35 14.63 7.97 -9.53
N THR A 36 15.12 6.73 -9.60
CA THR A 36 16.53 6.44 -9.41
C THR A 36 17.02 5.41 -10.43
N GLY A 37 18.07 5.72 -11.17
CA GLY A 37 18.56 4.86 -12.24
C GLY A 37 17.45 4.45 -13.22
N ALA A 38 17.26 3.14 -13.36
CA ALA A 38 16.22 2.53 -14.18
C ALA A 38 14.90 2.26 -13.40
N VAL A 39 14.79 2.68 -12.12
CA VAL A 39 13.61 2.45 -11.32
C VAL A 39 12.73 3.68 -11.24
N ARG A 40 11.43 3.45 -11.31
CA ARG A 40 10.38 4.45 -11.10
C ARG A 40 9.35 3.87 -10.17
N ILE A 41 8.95 4.62 -9.12
CA ILE A 41 7.84 4.24 -8.26
C ILE A 41 6.89 5.42 -8.18
N SER A 42 5.60 5.15 -8.35
CA SER A 42 4.51 6.09 -8.09
C SER A 42 3.50 5.43 -7.18
N HIS A 43 2.77 6.23 -6.44
CA HIS A 43 1.69 5.76 -5.56
C HIS A 43 0.45 6.61 -5.72
N GLU A 44 -0.67 6.06 -5.27
CA GLU A 44 -1.94 6.74 -5.07
C GLU A 44 -2.51 6.27 -3.73
N PHE A 45 -3.12 7.19 -2.98
CA PHE A 45 -3.72 6.93 -1.68
C PHE A 45 -5.03 7.70 -1.56
N GLN A 46 -6.10 6.99 -1.25
CA GLN A 46 -7.44 7.56 -1.09
C GLN A 46 -8.08 6.99 0.17
N PRO A 47 -8.05 7.71 1.29
CA PRO A 47 -8.69 7.27 2.52
C PRO A 47 -10.22 7.38 2.42
N VAL A 48 -10.94 6.48 3.07
CA VAL A 48 -12.41 6.49 3.14
C VAL A 48 -12.96 7.58 4.05
N ALA A 49 -12.14 8.04 4.99
CA ALA A 49 -12.46 9.11 5.93
C ALA A 49 -11.40 10.21 5.91
N ALA A 50 -11.39 11.11 6.88
CA ALA A 50 -10.37 12.15 7.00
C ALA A 50 -8.95 11.59 7.08
N VAL A 51 -8.79 10.45 7.77
CA VAL A 51 -7.56 9.65 7.90
C VAL A 51 -7.88 8.18 7.74
N GLY A 52 -6.90 7.36 7.32
CA GLY A 52 -7.07 5.94 7.03
C GLY A 52 -6.07 5.03 7.74
N GLY A 53 -6.35 3.71 7.68
CA GLY A 53 -5.48 2.65 8.18
C GLY A 53 -4.38 2.25 7.19
N ASP A 54 -4.59 2.52 5.91
CA ASP A 54 -3.62 2.23 4.87
C ASP A 54 -2.37 3.08 5.01
N PHE A 55 -1.22 2.49 4.71
CA PHE A 55 0.06 3.18 4.71
C PHE A 55 1.00 2.60 3.66
N LEU A 56 1.91 3.41 3.16
CA LEU A 56 2.96 2.99 2.23
C LEU A 56 4.17 3.90 2.33
N ASP A 57 5.33 3.38 1.97
CA ASP A 57 6.55 4.19 1.77
C ASP A 57 7.50 3.47 0.82
N TYR A 58 8.42 4.20 0.22
CA TYR A 58 9.51 3.66 -0.59
C TYR A 58 10.75 4.55 -0.45
N PHE A 59 11.92 3.93 -0.49
CA PHE A 59 13.17 4.57 -0.12
C PHE A 59 14.37 3.86 -0.75
N GLU A 60 15.49 4.59 -0.86
CA GLU A 60 16.78 4.00 -1.21
C GLU A 60 17.52 3.55 0.04
N LEU A 61 18.15 2.37 -0.03
CA LEU A 61 19.07 1.86 0.98
C LEU A 61 20.51 2.30 0.70
N ALA A 62 21.36 2.22 1.72
CA ALA A 62 22.76 2.66 1.62
C ALA A 62 23.58 1.88 0.57
N ASP A 63 23.18 0.64 0.25
CA ASP A 63 23.81 -0.21 -0.76
C ASP A 63 23.29 0.02 -2.19
N GLY A 64 22.38 0.98 -2.36
CA GLY A 64 21.72 1.29 -3.63
C GLY A 64 20.50 0.42 -3.94
N SER A 65 20.13 -0.50 -3.06
CA SER A 65 18.88 -1.24 -3.16
C SER A 65 17.69 -0.33 -2.87
N ILE A 66 16.50 -0.70 -3.32
CA ILE A 66 15.28 0.08 -3.17
C ILE A 66 14.28 -0.71 -2.36
N GLY A 67 13.84 -0.14 -1.24
CA GLY A 67 12.81 -0.69 -0.39
C GLY A 67 11.44 -0.10 -0.70
N LEU A 68 10.39 -0.89 -0.51
CA LEU A 68 8.99 -0.49 -0.56
C LEU A 68 8.22 -1.28 0.47
N TYR A 69 7.32 -0.64 1.19
CA TYR A 69 6.30 -1.32 1.95
C TYR A 69 4.92 -0.69 1.73
N LEU A 70 3.91 -1.52 1.87
CA LEU A 70 2.50 -1.12 1.82
C LEU A 70 1.75 -1.98 2.83
N GLY A 71 0.78 -1.40 3.52
CA GLY A 71 -0.01 -2.13 4.49
C GLY A 71 -1.36 -1.50 4.74
N ASP A 72 -2.23 -2.32 5.31
CA ASP A 72 -3.56 -1.98 5.79
C ASP A 72 -3.73 -2.40 7.25
N VAL A 73 -4.36 -1.56 8.03
CA VAL A 73 -4.69 -1.78 9.44
C VAL A 73 -6.17 -2.11 9.58
N SER A 74 -6.46 -3.23 10.23
CA SER A 74 -7.84 -3.65 10.52
C SER A 74 -8.68 -2.52 11.13
N GLY A 75 -9.80 -2.17 10.47
CA GLY A 75 -10.71 -1.10 10.85
C GLY A 75 -10.41 0.24 10.15
N LYS A 76 -11.11 1.32 10.50
CA LYS A 76 -11.13 2.57 9.71
C LYS A 76 -10.97 3.79 10.58
N GLY A 77 -10.64 4.91 9.93
CA GLY A 77 -10.59 6.24 10.54
C GLY A 77 -9.47 6.40 11.58
N LEU A 78 -9.64 7.32 12.52
CA LEU A 78 -8.60 7.74 13.45
C LEU A 78 -7.95 6.58 14.26
N PRO A 79 -8.70 5.60 14.80
CA PRO A 79 -8.07 4.48 15.52
C PRO A 79 -7.18 3.61 14.62
N ALA A 80 -7.54 3.41 13.35
CA ALA A 80 -6.72 2.67 12.39
C ALA A 80 -5.48 3.50 12.00
N ALA A 81 -5.64 4.80 11.75
CA ALA A 81 -4.53 5.71 11.46
C ALA A 81 -3.48 5.78 12.58
N MET A 82 -3.90 5.76 13.85
CA MET A 82 -2.98 5.71 15.00
C MET A 82 -2.18 4.39 15.02
N TYR A 83 -2.82 3.28 14.69
CA TYR A 83 -2.13 1.99 14.62
C TYR A 83 -1.21 1.91 13.39
N ALA A 84 -1.61 2.50 12.26
CA ALA A 84 -0.76 2.66 11.08
C ALA A 84 0.50 3.49 11.41
N ALA A 85 0.38 4.56 12.20
CA ALA A 85 1.52 5.34 12.66
C ALA A 85 2.51 4.51 13.50
N LEU A 86 2.02 3.60 14.35
CA LEU A 86 2.87 2.65 15.10
C LEU A 86 3.58 1.67 14.15
N ALA A 87 2.87 1.13 13.15
CA ALA A 87 3.45 0.24 12.15
C ALA A 87 4.52 0.95 11.32
N VAL A 88 4.22 2.13 10.76
CA VAL A 88 5.16 2.96 10.00
C VAL A 88 6.38 3.34 10.84
N GLY A 89 6.18 3.78 12.09
CA GLY A 89 7.29 4.10 13.00
C GLY A 89 8.21 2.90 13.24
N THR A 90 7.64 1.70 13.36
CA THR A 90 8.40 0.45 13.50
C THR A 90 9.18 0.14 12.22
N LEU A 91 8.52 0.19 11.06
CA LEU A 91 9.13 -0.08 9.76
C LEU A 91 10.26 0.93 9.46
N ARG A 92 10.03 2.23 9.68
CA ARG A 92 11.05 3.27 9.52
C ARG A 92 12.25 3.09 10.47
N GLY A 93 12.05 2.48 11.62
CA GLY A 93 13.13 2.13 12.55
C GLY A 93 14.07 1.03 12.05
N VAL A 94 13.60 0.18 11.13
CA VAL A 94 14.36 -0.98 10.65
C VAL A 94 14.60 -0.99 9.12
N HIS A 95 13.95 -0.14 8.35
CA HIS A 95 13.97 -0.18 6.88
C HIS A 95 15.39 0.01 6.29
N LYS A 96 16.27 0.76 6.95
CA LYS A 96 17.65 1.02 6.49
C LYS A 96 18.67 0.00 6.97
N THR A 97 18.24 -1.05 7.66
CA THR A 97 19.18 -2.05 8.24
C THR A 97 19.62 -3.11 7.22
N GLY A 98 19.04 -3.16 6.02
CA GLY A 98 19.35 -4.17 4.99
C GLY A 98 18.85 -5.59 5.31
N GLN A 99 17.98 -5.73 6.32
CA GLN A 99 17.39 -7.03 6.66
C GLN A 99 16.48 -7.53 5.55
N SER A 100 16.31 -8.87 5.48
CA SER A 100 15.38 -9.47 4.52
C SER A 100 13.94 -9.03 4.79
N PRO A 101 13.07 -9.00 3.75
CA PRO A 101 11.66 -8.67 3.91
C PRO A 101 10.96 -9.44 5.03
N GLY A 102 11.13 -10.77 5.09
CA GLY A 102 10.53 -11.58 6.14
C GLY A 102 11.03 -11.24 7.55
N SER A 103 12.32 -10.90 7.69
CA SER A 103 12.86 -10.45 8.99
C SER A 103 12.26 -9.13 9.43
N VAL A 104 12.01 -8.19 8.51
CA VAL A 104 11.36 -6.91 8.81
C VAL A 104 9.92 -7.14 9.28
N LEU A 105 9.15 -8.00 8.59
CA LEU A 105 7.78 -8.34 9.00
C LEU A 105 7.75 -9.06 10.36
N SER A 106 8.73 -9.92 10.65
CA SER A 106 8.88 -10.55 11.97
C SER A 106 9.14 -9.53 13.09
N ILE A 107 9.92 -8.48 12.82
CA ILE A 107 10.13 -7.38 13.77
C ILE A 107 8.83 -6.60 13.98
N LEU A 108 8.12 -6.28 12.89
CA LEU A 108 6.82 -5.61 12.96
C LEU A 108 5.84 -6.43 13.81
N ASN A 109 5.71 -7.74 13.54
CA ASN A 109 4.83 -8.64 14.29
C ASN A 109 5.13 -8.60 15.80
N ARG A 110 6.41 -8.82 16.18
CA ARG A 110 6.81 -8.75 17.59
C ARG A 110 6.49 -7.41 18.22
N ARG A 111 6.73 -6.31 17.51
CA ARG A 111 6.44 -4.96 18.02
C ARG A 111 4.98 -4.72 18.28
N LEU A 112 4.11 -5.13 17.36
CA LEU A 112 2.67 -4.97 17.48
C LEU A 112 2.08 -5.85 18.60
N LEU A 113 2.72 -6.97 18.92
CA LEU A 113 2.30 -7.90 19.97
C LEU A 113 2.75 -7.50 21.39
N VAL A 114 3.76 -6.62 21.55
CA VAL A 114 4.27 -6.22 22.88
C VAL A 114 3.19 -5.66 23.80
N GLN A 115 2.27 -4.88 23.24
CA GLN A 115 1.09 -4.37 23.93
C GLN A 115 -0.07 -4.44 22.93
N GLY A 116 -0.47 -5.68 22.58
CA GLY A 116 -1.46 -5.93 21.56
C GLY A 116 -2.77 -5.20 21.83
N VAL A 117 -3.24 -4.46 20.86
CA VAL A 117 -4.55 -3.82 20.89
C VAL A 117 -5.59 -4.85 20.41
N PRO A 118 -6.58 -5.21 21.22
CA PRO A 118 -7.57 -6.21 20.83
C PRO A 118 -8.20 -5.93 19.47
N ARG A 119 -8.26 -6.94 18.60
CA ARG A 119 -8.82 -6.86 17.25
C ARG A 119 -8.09 -5.91 16.29
N ARG A 120 -6.84 -5.53 16.59
CA ARG A 120 -6.00 -4.74 15.70
C ARG A 120 -4.82 -5.57 15.23
N TYR A 121 -4.61 -5.56 13.93
CA TYR A 121 -3.47 -6.16 13.23
C TYR A 121 -3.17 -5.31 12.00
N SER A 122 -2.05 -5.56 11.38
CA SER A 122 -1.64 -4.87 10.16
C SER A 122 -1.32 -5.89 9.07
N ALA A 123 -2.15 -5.98 8.05
CA ALA A 123 -1.74 -6.65 6.83
C ALA A 123 -0.63 -5.82 6.18
N THR A 124 0.49 -6.45 5.78
CA THR A 124 1.67 -5.69 5.34
C THR A 124 2.48 -6.46 4.31
N GLN A 125 2.88 -5.78 3.24
CA GLN A 125 3.89 -6.24 2.29
C GLN A 125 5.17 -5.44 2.47
N TYR A 126 6.31 -6.11 2.33
CA TYR A 126 7.62 -5.48 2.31
C TYR A 126 8.45 -6.06 1.18
N ALA A 127 9.03 -5.18 0.36
CA ALA A 127 9.83 -5.56 -0.80
C ALA A 127 11.18 -4.84 -0.79
N ILE A 128 12.21 -5.52 -1.32
CA ILE A 128 13.53 -4.94 -1.60
C ILE A 128 13.94 -5.34 -3.01
N PHE A 129 14.30 -4.37 -3.83
CA PHE A 129 14.84 -4.55 -5.16
C PHE A 129 16.33 -4.22 -5.18
N ASP A 130 17.15 -5.15 -5.67
CA ASP A 130 18.58 -4.92 -5.94
C ASP A 130 18.77 -4.61 -7.44
N PRO A 131 19.10 -3.35 -7.82
CA PRO A 131 19.29 -2.98 -9.23
C PRO A 131 20.52 -3.62 -9.89
N ARG A 132 21.46 -4.18 -9.11
CA ARG A 132 22.67 -4.84 -9.63
C ARG A 132 22.36 -6.25 -10.16
N THR A 133 21.43 -6.94 -9.53
CA THR A 133 21.01 -8.32 -9.88
C THR A 133 19.65 -8.35 -10.56
N ALA A 134 18.91 -7.22 -10.56
CA ALA A 134 17.52 -7.11 -10.95
C ALA A 134 16.58 -8.04 -10.15
N GLU A 135 16.97 -8.39 -8.92
CA GLU A 135 16.17 -9.23 -8.04
C GLU A 135 15.25 -8.39 -7.16
N MET A 136 13.97 -8.73 -7.16
CA MET A 136 12.96 -8.26 -6.22
C MET A 136 12.71 -9.35 -5.19
N ARG A 137 12.95 -9.07 -3.92
CA ARG A 137 12.62 -9.92 -2.78
C ARG A 137 11.38 -9.36 -2.10
N VAL A 138 10.35 -10.18 -1.91
CA VAL A 138 9.07 -9.75 -1.34
C VAL A 138 8.63 -10.72 -0.26
N SER A 139 8.13 -10.18 0.84
CA SER A 139 7.34 -10.90 1.84
C SER A 139 5.98 -10.25 1.97
N SER A 140 4.93 -11.07 2.11
CA SER A 140 3.56 -10.61 2.29
C SER A 140 2.99 -11.22 3.56
N ALA A 141 2.15 -10.48 4.25
CA ALA A 141 1.58 -10.86 5.53
C ALA A 141 0.13 -10.38 5.62
N GLY A 142 -0.79 -11.21 5.18
CA GLY A 142 -2.23 -10.93 5.19
C GLY A 142 -2.71 -9.95 4.09
N MET A 143 -1.86 -9.61 3.13
CA MET A 143 -2.20 -8.75 2.00
C MET A 143 -2.54 -9.56 0.75
N PRO A 144 -3.35 -9.03 -0.18
CA PRO A 144 -3.41 -9.57 -1.54
C PRO A 144 -2.01 -9.66 -2.16
N GLY A 145 -1.74 -10.70 -2.96
CA GLY A 145 -0.45 -10.84 -3.64
C GLY A 145 -0.20 -9.69 -4.61
N PRO A 146 1.06 -9.20 -4.73
CA PRO A 146 1.37 -8.18 -5.71
C PRO A 146 1.22 -8.70 -7.14
N PHE A 147 0.90 -7.80 -8.08
CA PHE A 147 0.72 -8.14 -9.48
C PHE A 147 2.03 -7.91 -10.23
N HIS A 148 2.57 -8.94 -10.86
CA HIS A 148 3.72 -8.83 -11.75
C HIS A 148 3.27 -8.65 -13.19
N LEU A 149 3.58 -7.49 -13.74
CA LEU A 149 3.32 -7.10 -15.12
C LEU A 149 4.61 -7.28 -15.92
N SER A 150 4.61 -8.19 -16.88
CA SER A 150 5.76 -8.51 -17.73
C SER A 150 5.34 -8.64 -19.20
N ALA A 151 6.29 -8.87 -20.09
CA ALA A 151 6.00 -9.11 -21.50
C ALA A 151 5.13 -10.37 -21.72
N GLU A 152 5.05 -11.27 -20.75
CA GLU A 152 4.23 -12.48 -20.77
C GLU A 152 2.79 -12.25 -20.30
N GLY A 153 2.48 -11.06 -19.81
CA GLY A 153 1.17 -10.69 -19.25
C GLY A 153 1.25 -10.25 -17.79
N CYS A 154 0.13 -10.32 -17.11
CA CYS A 154 0.00 -9.97 -15.70
C CYS A 154 -0.34 -11.21 -14.87
N ARG A 155 0.41 -11.46 -13.81
CA ARG A 155 0.14 -12.53 -12.84
C ARG A 155 0.17 -12.03 -11.41
N VAL A 156 -0.66 -12.61 -10.56
CA VAL A 156 -0.61 -12.38 -9.11
C VAL A 156 0.47 -13.26 -8.51
N LEU A 157 1.32 -12.70 -7.66
CA LEU A 157 2.34 -13.45 -6.92
C LEU A 157 1.71 -13.97 -5.63
N GLU A 158 1.57 -15.28 -5.51
CA GLU A 158 1.06 -15.91 -4.29
C GLU A 158 2.17 -15.97 -3.23
N ILE A 159 2.07 -15.13 -2.22
CA ILE A 159 3.01 -15.05 -1.10
C ILE A 159 2.19 -15.13 0.19
N PRO A 160 2.05 -16.32 0.77
CA PRO A 160 1.26 -16.51 1.99
C PRO A 160 1.96 -15.89 3.20
N GLY A 161 1.17 -15.42 4.17
CA GLY A 161 1.66 -14.92 5.44
C GLY A 161 0.52 -14.43 6.32
N LEU A 162 0.66 -14.60 7.64
CA LEU A 162 -0.34 -14.15 8.62
C LEU A 162 -0.12 -12.68 8.97
N PRO A 163 -1.18 -11.88 9.15
CA PRO A 163 -1.04 -10.46 9.48
C PRO A 163 -0.22 -10.23 10.76
N PRO A 164 0.78 -9.32 10.74
CA PRO A 164 1.48 -8.87 11.93
C PRO A 164 0.56 -8.32 13.02
N GLY A 165 0.85 -8.70 14.27
CA GLY A 165 0.07 -8.31 15.44
C GLY A 165 -1.06 -9.27 15.78
N LEU A 166 -1.23 -10.38 15.03
CA LEU A 166 -2.30 -11.33 15.24
C LEU A 166 -1.82 -12.65 15.88
N PHE A 167 -0.69 -13.18 15.44
CA PHE A 167 -0.13 -14.47 15.89
C PHE A 167 1.31 -14.35 16.32
N ALA A 168 1.64 -14.85 17.52
CA ALA A 168 3.00 -14.73 18.07
C ALA A 168 4.05 -15.53 17.28
N ASP A 169 3.66 -16.70 16.79
CA ASP A 169 4.53 -17.65 16.10
C ASP A 169 4.44 -17.51 14.56
N ALA A 170 3.97 -16.34 14.06
CA ALA A 170 3.91 -16.12 12.62
C ALA A 170 5.32 -16.04 12.03
N GLU A 171 5.53 -16.83 10.99
CA GLU A 171 6.74 -16.82 10.16
C GLU A 171 6.45 -16.14 8.83
N TYR A 172 7.46 -15.47 8.26
CA TYR A 172 7.33 -14.71 7.02
C TYR A 172 8.42 -15.12 6.04
N ASP A 173 8.00 -15.90 5.04
CA ASP A 173 8.87 -16.29 3.94
C ASP A 173 9.17 -15.10 3.03
N THR A 174 10.35 -15.15 2.39
CA THR A 174 10.73 -14.18 1.37
C THR A 174 10.77 -14.88 0.01
N SER A 175 9.91 -14.46 -0.88
CA SER A 175 9.93 -14.86 -2.29
C SER A 175 10.87 -13.96 -3.09
N THR A 176 11.55 -14.53 -4.06
CA THR A 176 12.47 -13.82 -4.95
C THR A 176 12.03 -13.97 -6.40
N LEU A 177 12.02 -12.88 -7.15
CA LEU A 177 11.78 -12.87 -8.59
C LEU A 177 12.81 -11.98 -9.28
N THR A 178 13.27 -12.38 -10.47
CA THR A 178 14.15 -11.55 -11.29
C THR A 178 13.30 -10.75 -12.27
N LEU A 179 13.42 -9.42 -12.23
CA LEU A 179 12.70 -8.52 -13.14
C LEU A 179 13.48 -8.31 -14.42
N GLN A 180 12.77 -8.21 -15.54
CA GLN A 180 13.32 -7.77 -16.81
C GLN A 180 13.07 -6.27 -17.02
N PRO A 181 13.94 -5.57 -17.76
CA PRO A 181 13.66 -4.19 -18.12
C PRO A 181 12.33 -4.06 -18.87
N GLY A 182 11.43 -3.26 -18.33
CA GLY A 182 10.05 -3.12 -18.79
C GLY A 182 9.01 -3.74 -17.85
N ASP A 183 9.44 -4.56 -16.90
CA ASP A 183 8.55 -5.13 -15.90
C ASP A 183 8.07 -4.09 -14.89
N SER A 184 6.86 -4.33 -14.38
CA SER A 184 6.29 -3.57 -13.27
C SER A 184 5.72 -4.48 -12.22
N ILE A 185 5.70 -4.02 -10.98
CA ILE A 185 5.00 -4.67 -9.87
C ILE A 185 3.98 -3.68 -9.31
N LEU A 186 2.72 -4.08 -9.28
CA LEU A 186 1.66 -3.35 -8.58
C LEU A 186 1.46 -3.97 -7.20
N PHE A 187 1.62 -3.15 -6.18
CA PHE A 187 1.22 -3.41 -4.80
C PHE A 187 -0.07 -2.65 -4.52
N CYS A 188 -1.05 -3.26 -3.90
CA CYS A 188 -2.30 -2.58 -3.53
C CYS A 188 -2.92 -3.19 -2.28
N THR A 189 -3.72 -2.39 -1.58
CA THR A 189 -4.59 -2.84 -0.49
C THR A 189 -5.87 -3.45 -1.04
N ASP A 190 -6.58 -4.22 -0.22
CA ASP A 190 -7.83 -4.89 -0.61
C ASP A 190 -8.98 -3.91 -0.88
N GLY A 191 -8.92 -2.68 -0.34
CA GLY A 191 -9.92 -1.66 -0.66
C GLY A 191 -10.10 -1.39 -2.15
N ILE A 192 -9.10 -1.72 -2.99
CA ILE A 192 -9.22 -1.67 -4.45
C ILE A 192 -10.02 -2.86 -4.99
N THR A 193 -9.67 -4.08 -4.57
CA THR A 193 -10.33 -5.31 -5.04
C THR A 193 -11.72 -5.50 -4.43
N ASP A 194 -11.90 -5.01 -3.21
CA ASP A 194 -13.13 -5.11 -2.44
C ASP A 194 -14.05 -3.88 -2.58
N ALA A 195 -13.76 -2.99 -3.52
CA ALA A 195 -14.68 -1.93 -3.90
C ALA A 195 -15.97 -2.54 -4.50
N PHE A 196 -17.13 -2.19 -3.97
CA PHE A 196 -18.41 -2.78 -4.37
C PHE A 196 -19.19 -1.86 -5.30
N ASN A 197 -19.88 -2.46 -6.29
CA ASN A 197 -20.87 -1.77 -7.11
C ASN A 197 -22.25 -1.74 -6.42
N THR A 198 -23.24 -1.16 -7.09
CA THR A 198 -24.62 -1.07 -6.58
C THR A 198 -25.32 -2.42 -6.44
N GLU A 199 -24.81 -3.48 -7.07
CA GLU A 199 -25.32 -4.85 -7.02
C GLU A 199 -24.62 -5.70 -5.93
N ASN A 200 -23.76 -5.08 -5.11
CA ASN A 200 -22.90 -5.74 -4.11
C ASN A 200 -21.87 -6.73 -4.71
N GLU A 201 -21.46 -6.55 -5.94
CA GLU A 201 -20.37 -7.29 -6.53
C GLU A 201 -19.04 -6.58 -6.22
N PRO A 202 -17.96 -7.29 -5.82
CA PRO A 202 -16.65 -6.68 -5.65
C PRO A 202 -16.01 -6.41 -7.02
N PHE A 203 -15.15 -5.41 -7.07
CA PHE A 203 -14.31 -5.14 -8.26
C PHE A 203 -13.49 -6.37 -8.66
N GLY A 204 -12.83 -6.96 -7.70
CA GLY A 204 -12.19 -8.26 -7.78
C GLY A 204 -10.82 -8.24 -8.49
N ILE A 205 -10.06 -9.29 -8.19
CA ILE A 205 -8.69 -9.49 -8.72
C ILE A 205 -8.68 -9.57 -10.24
N SER A 206 -9.66 -10.24 -10.86
CA SER A 206 -9.68 -10.45 -12.32
C SER A 206 -9.82 -9.15 -13.11
N ARG A 207 -10.66 -8.20 -12.64
CA ARG A 207 -10.77 -6.88 -13.30
C ARG A 207 -9.48 -6.07 -13.15
N LEU A 208 -8.87 -6.12 -11.96
CA LEU A 208 -7.60 -5.44 -11.73
C LEU A 208 -6.48 -6.04 -12.59
N GLN A 209 -6.40 -7.36 -12.69
CA GLN A 209 -5.44 -8.05 -13.55
C GLN A 209 -5.58 -7.67 -15.02
N ASN A 210 -6.81 -7.64 -15.54
CA ASN A 210 -7.09 -7.21 -16.92
C ASN A 210 -6.66 -5.75 -17.18
N LEU A 211 -6.86 -4.86 -16.21
CA LEU A 211 -6.36 -3.47 -16.31
C LEU A 211 -4.83 -3.42 -16.36
N CYS A 212 -4.17 -4.24 -15.55
CA CYS A 212 -2.72 -4.35 -15.53
C CYS A 212 -2.18 -4.90 -16.87
N GLU A 213 -2.79 -5.91 -17.45
CA GLU A 213 -2.41 -6.47 -18.76
C GLU A 213 -2.49 -5.42 -19.87
N ASN A 214 -3.54 -4.62 -19.89
CA ASN A 214 -3.69 -3.51 -20.83
C ASN A 214 -2.77 -2.32 -20.51
N GLY A 215 -2.10 -2.35 -19.35
CA GLY A 215 -1.23 -1.30 -18.83
C GLY A 215 0.27 -1.58 -18.93
N LEU A 216 0.71 -2.68 -19.53
CA LEU A 216 2.10 -3.17 -19.54
C LEU A 216 3.18 -2.18 -19.99
N ARG A 217 2.84 -1.10 -20.69
CA ARG A 217 3.79 -0.12 -21.22
C ARG A 217 3.47 1.32 -20.85
N ILE A 218 2.53 1.53 -19.96
CA ILE A 218 2.17 2.88 -19.52
C ILE A 218 2.98 3.28 -18.29
N PRO A 219 3.25 4.58 -18.11
CA PRO A 219 3.95 5.05 -16.93
C PRO A 219 3.22 4.68 -15.63
N PRO A 220 3.95 4.40 -14.52
CA PRO A 220 3.36 4.02 -13.23
C PRO A 220 2.21 4.93 -12.77
N ARG A 221 2.38 6.23 -12.86
CA ARG A 221 1.35 7.21 -12.47
C ARG A 221 0.08 7.10 -13.32
N GLU A 222 0.24 6.85 -14.62
CA GLU A 222 -0.92 6.72 -15.52
C GLU A 222 -1.64 5.38 -15.27
N LEU A 223 -0.92 4.30 -14.96
CA LEU A 223 -1.54 3.03 -14.58
C LEU A 223 -2.37 3.19 -13.31
N LEU A 224 -1.83 3.81 -12.27
CA LEU A 224 -2.56 4.11 -11.04
C LEU A 224 -3.82 4.93 -11.32
N ARG A 225 -3.70 6.03 -12.08
CA ARG A 225 -4.85 6.85 -12.45
C ARG A 225 -5.96 6.04 -13.15
N ARG A 226 -5.61 5.10 -14.03
CA ARG A 226 -6.57 4.22 -14.71
C ARG A 226 -7.21 3.23 -13.76
N ILE A 227 -6.44 2.66 -12.82
CA ILE A 227 -6.97 1.73 -11.81
C ILE A 227 -8.01 2.45 -10.95
N PHE A 228 -7.65 3.59 -10.35
CA PHE A 228 -8.57 4.33 -9.47
C PHE A 228 -9.81 4.83 -10.23
N ALA A 229 -9.66 5.35 -11.44
CA ALA A 229 -10.80 5.75 -12.28
C ALA A 229 -11.70 4.56 -12.64
N ALA A 230 -11.16 3.37 -12.88
CA ALA A 230 -11.96 2.19 -13.17
C ALA A 230 -12.72 1.69 -11.95
N VAL A 231 -12.12 1.74 -10.76
CA VAL A 231 -12.79 1.41 -9.49
C VAL A 231 -13.93 2.39 -9.22
N GLU A 232 -13.70 3.69 -9.38
CA GLU A 232 -14.73 4.73 -9.22
C GLU A 232 -15.88 4.54 -10.20
N ALA A 233 -15.59 4.30 -11.48
CA ALA A 233 -16.60 4.03 -12.50
C ALA A 233 -17.39 2.73 -12.21
N PHE A 234 -16.75 1.71 -11.67
CA PHE A 234 -17.41 0.46 -11.28
C PHE A 234 -18.33 0.64 -10.08
N ALA A 235 -17.93 1.45 -9.11
CA ALA A 235 -18.74 1.73 -7.93
C ALA A 235 -20.02 2.52 -8.25
N LEU A 236 -20.12 3.19 -9.41
CA LEU A 236 -21.31 3.94 -9.88
C LEU A 236 -21.88 4.91 -8.82
N GLY A 237 -20.99 5.63 -8.12
CA GLY A 237 -21.37 6.59 -7.09
C GLY A 237 -21.72 5.97 -5.73
N ARG A 238 -21.55 4.66 -5.54
CA ARG A 238 -21.58 4.05 -4.23
C ARG A 238 -20.45 4.63 -3.37
N GLN A 239 -20.74 4.92 -2.11
CA GLN A 239 -19.75 5.42 -1.17
C GLN A 239 -18.59 4.41 -1.04
N GLN A 240 -17.36 4.92 -1.09
CA GLN A 240 -16.15 4.14 -0.84
C GLN A 240 -16.30 3.38 0.49
N HIS A 241 -15.95 2.10 0.46
CA HIS A 241 -16.12 1.20 1.59
C HIS A 241 -14.88 1.14 2.49
N ASP A 242 -13.68 1.16 1.91
CA ASP A 242 -12.41 1.07 2.64
C ASP A 242 -11.37 2.03 2.09
N ASP A 243 -10.28 2.22 2.83
CA ASP A 243 -9.12 2.94 2.34
C ASP A 243 -8.57 2.25 1.08
N MET A 244 -8.05 3.01 0.14
CA MET A 244 -7.42 2.48 -1.06
C MET A 244 -6.01 3.03 -1.18
N ALA A 245 -5.02 2.15 -1.18
CA ALA A 245 -3.64 2.49 -1.44
C ALA A 245 -3.05 1.57 -2.51
N ALA A 246 -2.25 2.15 -3.40
CA ALA A 246 -1.50 1.39 -4.39
C ALA A 246 -0.17 2.04 -4.70
N ALA A 247 0.83 1.20 -5.03
CA ALA A 247 2.11 1.63 -5.55
C ALA A 247 2.49 0.78 -6.76
N VAL A 248 2.96 1.44 -7.83
CA VAL A 248 3.53 0.75 -8.99
C VAL A 248 5.03 0.98 -8.99
N PHE A 249 5.77 -0.10 -8.85
CA PHE A 249 7.20 -0.19 -9.10
C PHE A 249 7.43 -0.54 -10.56
N HIS A 250 8.27 0.19 -11.27
CA HIS A 250 8.65 -0.09 -12.65
C HIS A 250 10.17 -0.17 -12.77
N TYR A 251 10.65 -1.22 -13.43
CA TYR A 251 12.05 -1.42 -13.74
C TYR A 251 12.30 -1.27 -15.25
N GLY A 252 13.12 -0.34 -15.63
CA GLY A 252 13.49 -0.07 -17.03
C GLY A 252 13.32 1.40 -17.41
N LEU A 253 13.83 1.73 -18.59
CA LEU A 253 13.64 3.05 -19.16
C LEU A 253 12.25 3.10 -19.81
N LEU A 254 11.42 4.04 -19.36
CA LEU A 254 10.17 4.34 -20.06
C LEU A 254 10.54 4.99 -21.41
N THR A 255 10.26 4.29 -22.51
CA THR A 255 10.29 4.92 -23.83
C THR A 255 9.24 6.03 -23.86
N PRO A 256 9.58 7.23 -24.38
CA PRO A 256 8.58 8.29 -24.53
C PRO A 256 7.40 7.74 -25.32
N PHE A 257 6.20 7.89 -24.79
CA PHE A 257 4.96 7.58 -25.50
C PHE A 257 4.95 8.49 -26.75
N LYS A 258 5.14 7.92 -27.95
CA LYS A 258 4.80 8.61 -29.17
C LYS A 258 3.27 8.57 -29.27
N GLY A 259 2.64 9.68 -28.78
CA GLY A 259 1.21 9.92 -28.95
C GLY A 259 0.82 10.02 -30.41
#